data_2d107c3ebd90a41aef19dc27fbbe2806
#
_entry.id   2d107c3ebd90a41aef19dc27fbbe2806
#
_cell.length_a   1.000
_cell.length_b   1.000
_cell.length_c   1.000
_cell.angle_alpha   90.00
_cell.angle_beta   90.00
_cell.angle_gamma   90.00
#
_symmetry.space_group_name_H-M   'P 1'
#
loop_
_entity.id
_entity.type
_entity.pdbx_description
1 polymer ?
#
loop_
_entity_poly.entity_id
_entity_poly.type
_entity_poly.pdbx_seq_one_letter_code
_entity_poly.pdbx_strand_id
1 'polypeptide(L)'
;MPYRIQSVQPKGGVQIELGQLTVLVGPNNCGKSQTLKDIRQFSSSGRCERLVVLDSVSVMLPTENELRSSILIRPHPSASDHISVLGVKDDLLTQMNIGPQRSWFEQMYASEEPLEREILESLGTCLIAYLGAEARFNLTASSPAFNPREETPSNALQSLFASDIGVQTELRHAFSSAFKMDIALDWAAMTRLYLRVKDDFGSIPDGREELNALMTDAQELEKQGDGFRSFAGIALALLTYPTRVLLLDEPEAFLHPAQARVLGRWIGAQTSSRQAQVIIATHSADFLAGLIAGSHDATILRLNRTETTTLFHKIPQSVITGLIESPLLSSQPVLDSLFHRGVIICEGDPDRAVYQTVAQRFYANQHGEEFLFIHSNGKDAAKLPAKLLRESGTAVCVIADFDILNSEATVAEIIDGLQGLSIPEDIIQLRDQIAVIIETKSQAQSLEELRANVLVWLDQQNEDLRRARKSLVSHARAGSNKWDLVKKDGISFLPPADAAKAHELLERLSGFGLFVVPCGELESWMHLGRSKGSKWNQAALQALHANSCPDALKLFVGRVLGFLAEPTVSSDR
;
A
#
# COMPACT_ATOMS: atom_id res chain seq x y z
N MET A 1 22.93 12.03 -17.51
CA MET A 1 21.65 12.01 -16.77
C MET A 1 21.74 12.97 -15.58
N PRO A 2 20.70 13.69 -15.22
CA PRO A 2 20.74 14.56 -14.04
C PRO A 2 21.00 13.75 -12.76
N TYR A 3 21.27 14.43 -11.64
CA TYR A 3 21.43 13.83 -10.32
C TYR A 3 20.37 12.78 -10.04
N ARG A 4 20.79 11.61 -9.52
CA ARG A 4 19.90 10.47 -9.25
C ARG A 4 20.36 9.68 -8.03
N ILE A 5 19.42 9.24 -7.22
CA ILE A 5 19.64 8.22 -6.20
C ILE A 5 19.66 6.86 -6.89
N GLN A 6 20.80 6.17 -6.89
CA GLN A 6 20.95 4.88 -7.54
C GLN A 6 20.44 3.76 -6.66
N SER A 7 20.86 3.77 -5.40
CA SER A 7 20.50 2.71 -4.46
C SER A 7 20.55 3.22 -3.03
N VAL A 8 19.90 2.46 -2.15
CA VAL A 8 19.94 2.65 -0.69
C VAL A 8 20.28 1.31 -0.04
N GLN A 9 20.98 1.36 1.08
CA GLN A 9 21.22 0.20 1.92
C GLN A 9 20.58 0.44 3.28
N PRO A 10 19.53 -0.33 3.65
CA PRO A 10 18.97 -0.31 4.99
C PRO A 10 19.96 -0.83 6.03
N LYS A 11 19.85 -0.37 7.27
CA LYS A 11 20.68 -0.88 8.39
C LYS A 11 20.49 -2.39 8.57
N GLY A 12 21.60 -3.11 8.45
CA GLY A 12 21.60 -4.57 8.53
C GLY A 12 20.97 -5.29 7.33
N GLY A 13 20.65 -4.57 6.25
CA GLY A 13 20.06 -5.10 5.03
C GLY A 13 20.99 -5.10 3.82
N VAL A 14 20.46 -5.57 2.68
CA VAL A 14 21.17 -5.56 1.40
C VAL A 14 20.91 -4.26 0.65
N GLN A 15 21.83 -3.92 -0.26
CA GLN A 15 21.67 -2.77 -1.15
C GLN A 15 20.51 -2.99 -2.13
N ILE A 16 19.68 -1.96 -2.30
CA ILE A 16 18.48 -1.99 -3.14
C ILE A 16 18.55 -0.85 -4.16
N GLU A 17 18.45 -1.20 -5.43
CA GLU A 17 18.40 -0.24 -6.51
C GLU A 17 17.04 0.47 -6.56
N LEU A 18 17.06 1.79 -6.75
CA LEU A 18 15.88 2.62 -6.90
C LEU A 18 15.61 2.92 -8.37
N GLY A 19 14.33 2.80 -8.76
CA GLY A 19 13.85 3.17 -10.09
C GLY A 19 13.70 4.69 -10.27
N GLN A 20 13.30 5.09 -11.46
CA GLN A 20 12.90 6.47 -11.74
C GLN A 20 11.66 6.86 -10.92
N LEU A 21 10.73 5.95 -10.76
CA LEU A 21 9.60 6.04 -9.85
C LEU A 21 9.73 4.93 -8.81
N THR A 22 9.92 5.31 -7.55
CA THR A 22 10.03 4.38 -6.43
C THR A 22 8.98 4.71 -5.37
N VAL A 23 8.27 3.70 -4.89
CA VAL A 23 7.20 3.85 -3.89
C VAL A 23 7.51 3.02 -2.66
N LEU A 24 7.53 3.68 -1.52
CA LEU A 24 7.68 3.06 -0.21
C LEU A 24 6.29 2.82 0.38
N VAL A 25 5.94 1.56 0.61
CA VAL A 25 4.68 1.13 1.24
C VAL A 25 4.97 0.36 2.52
N GLY A 26 3.97 0.16 3.36
CA GLY A 26 4.12 -0.61 4.59
C GLY A 26 3.31 -0.04 5.75
N PRO A 27 3.24 -0.73 6.89
CA PRO A 27 2.49 -0.30 8.07
C PRO A 27 2.91 1.08 8.59
N ASN A 28 2.11 1.65 9.48
CA ASN A 28 2.48 2.87 10.17
C ASN A 28 3.76 2.64 10.99
N ASN A 29 4.58 3.67 11.10
CA ASN A 29 5.85 3.67 11.85
C ASN A 29 6.91 2.66 11.34
N CYS A 30 6.80 2.12 10.14
CA CYS A 30 7.81 1.22 9.56
C CYS A 30 9.05 1.93 8.99
N GLY A 31 9.09 3.27 8.98
CA GLY A 31 10.26 4.04 8.55
C GLY A 31 10.16 4.69 7.18
N LYS A 32 9.01 4.69 6.49
CA LYS A 32 8.82 5.29 5.15
C LYS A 32 9.29 6.74 5.07
N SER A 33 8.66 7.62 5.86
CA SER A 33 9.01 9.05 5.89
C SER A 33 10.45 9.30 6.37
N GLN A 34 10.93 8.44 7.29
CA GLN A 34 12.31 8.55 7.77
C GLN A 34 13.31 8.17 6.67
N THR A 35 13.01 7.18 5.84
CA THR A 35 13.84 6.85 4.66
C THR A 35 13.97 8.04 3.70
N LEU A 36 12.86 8.75 3.41
CA LEU A 36 12.92 9.96 2.60
C LEU A 36 13.80 11.05 3.25
N LYS A 37 13.67 11.23 4.56
CA LYS A 37 14.49 12.20 5.32
C LYS A 37 15.97 11.81 5.33
N ASP A 38 16.28 10.53 5.45
CA ASP A 38 17.67 10.03 5.38
C ASP A 38 18.28 10.29 3.99
N ILE A 39 17.52 10.02 2.91
CA ILE A 39 17.96 10.33 1.53
C ILE A 39 18.20 11.85 1.38
N ARG A 40 17.28 12.69 1.86
CA ARG A 40 17.44 14.15 1.84
C ARG A 40 18.71 14.58 2.60
N GLN A 41 18.91 14.05 3.80
CA GLN A 41 20.04 14.38 4.66
C GLN A 41 21.38 13.99 4.02
N PHE A 42 21.46 12.78 3.45
CA PHE A 42 22.64 12.36 2.71
C PHE A 42 22.90 13.27 1.52
N SER A 43 21.88 13.53 0.71
CA SER A 43 22.00 14.38 -0.49
C SER A 43 22.43 15.81 -0.19
N SER A 44 22.23 16.30 1.04
CA SER A 44 22.63 17.65 1.45
C SER A 44 23.95 17.70 2.21
N SER A 45 24.55 16.57 2.57
CA SER A 45 25.74 16.54 3.41
C SER A 45 26.83 15.56 2.96
N GLY A 46 26.49 14.61 2.11
CA GLY A 46 27.38 13.49 1.74
C GLY A 46 27.78 12.60 2.91
N ARG A 47 27.04 12.62 4.03
CA ARG A 47 27.41 11.94 5.29
C ARG A 47 26.38 10.91 5.69
N CYS A 48 26.84 9.71 6.03
CA CYS A 48 25.98 8.59 6.46
C CYS A 48 25.80 8.50 7.99
N GLU A 49 26.66 9.12 8.81
CA GLU A 49 26.73 8.89 10.27
C GLU A 49 25.46 9.31 11.03
N ARG A 50 24.59 10.10 10.43
CA ARG A 50 23.36 10.59 11.05
C ARG A 50 22.08 9.96 10.47
N LEU A 51 22.21 9.00 9.55
CA LEU A 51 21.06 8.33 8.98
C LEU A 51 20.43 7.41 10.03
N VAL A 52 19.10 7.36 10.04
CA VAL A 52 18.33 6.63 11.07
C VAL A 52 17.98 5.22 10.59
N VAL A 53 17.46 5.09 9.38
CA VAL A 53 16.99 3.84 8.77
C VAL A 53 18.03 3.24 7.83
N LEU A 54 18.79 4.11 7.13
CA LEU A 54 19.76 3.70 6.13
C LEU A 54 21.18 3.64 6.71
N ASP A 55 21.99 2.71 6.21
CA ASP A 55 23.44 2.67 6.42
C ASP A 55 24.16 3.51 5.36
N SER A 56 23.71 3.44 4.10
CA SER A 56 24.32 4.19 3.01
C SER A 56 23.32 4.54 1.92
N VAL A 57 23.64 5.56 1.16
CA VAL A 57 22.94 5.98 -0.05
C VAL A 57 23.97 6.12 -1.16
N SER A 58 23.73 5.54 -2.33
CA SER A 58 24.55 5.69 -3.51
C SER A 58 23.87 6.62 -4.50
N VAL A 59 24.63 7.55 -5.04
CA VAL A 59 24.12 8.57 -5.96
C VAL A 59 24.90 8.56 -7.28
N MET A 60 24.23 8.99 -8.33
CA MET A 60 24.89 9.38 -9.57
C MET A 60 24.97 10.89 -9.62
N LEU A 61 26.17 11.43 -9.66
CA LEU A 61 26.37 12.86 -9.82
C LEU A 61 26.21 13.26 -11.28
N PRO A 62 25.61 14.42 -11.57
CA PRO A 62 25.57 14.93 -12.94
C PRO A 62 26.98 15.35 -13.40
N THR A 63 27.24 15.23 -14.67
CA THR A 63 28.41 15.87 -15.29
C THR A 63 28.29 17.40 -15.17
N GLU A 64 29.40 18.12 -15.34
CA GLU A 64 29.37 19.58 -15.34
C GLU A 64 28.35 20.15 -16.34
N ASN A 65 28.30 19.61 -17.55
CA ASN A 65 27.35 20.05 -18.58
C ASN A 65 25.89 19.76 -18.22
N GLU A 66 25.62 18.60 -17.64
CA GLU A 66 24.28 18.24 -17.17
C GLU A 66 23.86 19.12 -15.98
N LEU A 67 24.79 19.42 -15.07
CA LEU A 67 24.53 20.32 -13.95
C LEU A 67 24.19 21.72 -14.44
N ARG A 68 24.97 22.25 -15.39
CA ARG A 68 24.73 23.58 -15.98
C ARG A 68 23.39 23.65 -16.73
N SER A 69 22.92 22.55 -17.29
CA SER A 69 21.61 22.49 -17.97
C SER A 69 20.44 22.29 -17.00
N SER A 70 20.67 21.63 -15.86
CA SER A 70 19.62 21.32 -14.88
C SER A 70 19.47 22.38 -13.78
N ILE A 71 20.55 23.08 -13.47
CA ILE A 71 20.59 24.16 -12.49
C ILE A 71 20.97 25.43 -13.23
N LEU A 72 20.19 26.49 -13.08
CA LEU A 72 20.49 27.76 -13.71
C LEU A 72 21.68 28.40 -13.00
N ILE A 73 22.87 28.29 -13.62
CA ILE A 73 24.11 28.89 -13.13
C ILE A 73 24.34 30.23 -13.84
N ARG A 74 24.51 31.30 -13.08
CA ARG A 74 24.80 32.64 -13.60
C ARG A 74 25.96 33.27 -12.87
N PRO A 75 26.75 34.16 -13.51
CA PRO A 75 27.70 35.01 -12.82
C PRO A 75 26.98 35.85 -11.74
N HIS A 76 27.60 36.01 -10.59
CA HIS A 76 27.05 36.86 -9.55
C HIS A 76 27.00 38.32 -10.00
N PRO A 77 25.91 39.08 -9.81
CA PRO A 77 25.77 40.42 -10.35
C PRO A 77 26.81 41.43 -9.85
N SER A 78 27.30 41.25 -8.62
CA SER A 78 28.19 42.20 -7.96
C SER A 78 29.57 41.63 -7.57
N ALA A 79 29.85 40.36 -7.84
CA ALA A 79 31.12 39.72 -7.49
C ALA A 79 31.58 38.83 -8.64
N SER A 80 32.57 39.27 -9.40
CA SER A 80 33.08 38.60 -10.61
C SER A 80 33.56 37.17 -10.38
N ASP A 81 33.92 36.83 -9.13
CA ASP A 81 34.43 35.50 -8.74
C ASP A 81 33.40 34.58 -8.12
N HIS A 82 32.13 34.97 -8.06
CA HIS A 82 31.04 34.18 -7.48
C HIS A 82 30.07 33.73 -8.53
N ILE A 83 29.41 32.61 -8.25
CA ILE A 83 28.33 32.05 -9.08
C ILE A 83 27.04 32.06 -8.29
N SER A 84 25.97 32.48 -8.95
CA SER A 84 24.61 32.30 -8.45
C SER A 84 23.98 31.06 -9.05
N VAL A 85 23.42 30.23 -8.22
CA VAL A 85 22.75 28.99 -8.62
C VAL A 85 21.28 29.07 -8.23
N LEU A 86 20.37 28.88 -9.19
CA LEU A 86 18.96 28.71 -8.90
C LEU A 86 18.73 27.25 -8.48
N GLY A 87 18.31 27.08 -7.26
CA GLY A 87 18.08 25.75 -6.69
C GLY A 87 16.84 25.68 -5.82
N VAL A 88 16.67 24.58 -5.14
CA VAL A 88 15.65 24.37 -4.12
C VAL A 88 16.33 24.41 -2.75
N LYS A 89 15.97 25.38 -1.92
CA LYS A 89 16.39 25.44 -0.52
C LYS A 89 15.14 25.45 0.34
N ASP A 90 15.14 24.67 1.41
CA ASP A 90 13.98 24.54 2.29
C ASP A 90 12.69 24.26 1.51
N ASP A 91 12.83 23.38 0.48
CA ASP A 91 11.77 22.91 -0.41
C ASP A 91 11.14 24.01 -1.30
N LEU A 92 11.72 25.19 -1.34
CA LEU A 92 11.32 26.29 -2.18
C LEU A 92 12.38 26.59 -3.24
N LEU A 93 11.93 27.01 -4.45
CA LEU A 93 12.86 27.59 -5.42
C LEU A 93 13.50 28.83 -4.82
N THR A 94 14.81 28.90 -4.82
CA THR A 94 15.55 30.03 -4.32
C THR A 94 16.84 30.23 -5.09
N GLN A 95 17.29 31.46 -5.15
CA GLN A 95 18.62 31.79 -5.65
C GLN A 95 19.62 31.65 -4.53
N MET A 96 20.59 30.75 -4.70
CA MET A 96 21.70 30.58 -3.77
C MET A 96 22.97 31.16 -4.37
N ASN A 97 23.69 31.92 -3.57
CA ASN A 97 25.02 32.40 -3.94
C ASN A 97 26.03 31.38 -3.40
N ILE A 98 26.69 30.68 -4.29
CA ILE A 98 27.78 29.79 -3.95
C ILE A 98 29.05 30.63 -3.96
N GLY A 99 29.50 31.04 -2.80
CA GLY A 99 30.85 31.60 -2.61
C GLY A 99 31.79 30.47 -2.16
N PRO A 100 33.07 30.64 -2.25
CA PRO A 100 33.85 31.62 -3.00
C PRO A 100 34.37 31.00 -4.31
N GLN A 101 34.28 31.71 -5.38
CA GLN A 101 35.09 31.50 -6.58
C GLN A 101 34.57 30.46 -7.60
N ARG A 102 34.32 30.95 -8.77
CA ARG A 102 34.14 30.20 -10.01
C ARG A 102 35.24 29.13 -10.20
N SER A 103 36.49 29.45 -9.79
CA SER A 103 37.60 28.52 -9.79
C SER A 103 37.41 27.28 -8.92
N TRP A 104 36.74 27.39 -7.76
CA TRP A 104 36.49 26.25 -6.88
C TRP A 104 35.48 25.24 -7.50
N PHE A 105 34.40 25.74 -8.13
CA PHE A 105 33.45 24.92 -8.84
C PHE A 105 34.09 24.21 -10.05
N GLU A 106 34.91 24.97 -10.81
CA GLU A 106 35.66 24.42 -11.94
C GLU A 106 36.70 23.37 -11.49
N GLN A 107 37.34 23.55 -10.34
CA GLN A 107 38.25 22.56 -9.75
C GLN A 107 37.59 21.28 -9.29
N MET A 108 36.38 21.34 -8.72
CA MET A 108 35.64 20.14 -8.30
C MET A 108 35.37 19.19 -9.46
N TYR A 109 35.13 19.72 -10.66
CA TYR A 109 34.89 18.94 -11.88
C TYR A 109 36.15 18.72 -12.72
N ALA A 110 37.27 19.34 -12.40
CA ALA A 110 38.53 19.12 -13.10
C ALA A 110 39.29 17.87 -12.61
N SER A 111 38.94 17.29 -11.48
CA SER A 111 39.48 16.02 -11.00
C SER A 111 38.92 14.84 -11.80
N GLU A 112 39.74 13.80 -12.05
CA GLU A 112 39.29 12.58 -12.74
C GLU A 112 38.13 11.89 -12.01
N GLU A 113 38.09 12.02 -10.69
CA GLU A 113 36.93 11.59 -9.86
C GLU A 113 36.33 12.82 -9.18
N PRO A 114 35.04 13.16 -9.48
CA PRO A 114 34.34 14.24 -8.79
C PRO A 114 34.33 14.00 -7.28
N LEU A 115 34.64 15.02 -6.50
CA LEU A 115 34.61 14.95 -5.02
C LEU A 115 33.14 14.92 -4.56
N GLU A 116 32.54 13.71 -4.54
CA GLU A 116 31.10 13.49 -4.28
C GLU A 116 30.61 14.25 -3.07
N ARG A 117 31.31 14.12 -1.94
CA ARG A 117 30.94 14.78 -0.70
C ARG A 117 30.91 16.29 -0.80
N GLU A 118 31.90 16.87 -1.44
CA GLU A 118 32.03 18.33 -1.58
C GLU A 118 30.96 18.89 -2.51
N ILE A 119 30.61 18.16 -3.57
CA ILE A 119 29.51 18.49 -4.47
C ILE A 119 28.19 18.45 -3.70
N LEU A 120 27.93 17.40 -2.90
CA LEU A 120 26.71 17.27 -2.12
C LEU A 120 26.59 18.31 -1.02
N GLU A 121 27.68 18.61 -0.28
CA GLU A 121 27.67 19.66 0.73
C GLU A 121 27.39 21.07 0.12
N SER A 122 27.78 21.28 -1.13
CA SER A 122 27.62 22.58 -1.80
C SER A 122 26.34 22.72 -2.61
N LEU A 123 25.98 21.69 -3.36
CA LEU A 123 24.90 21.74 -4.35
C LEU A 123 23.74 20.80 -4.03
N GLY A 124 23.91 19.87 -3.09
CA GLY A 124 22.93 18.82 -2.84
C GLY A 124 21.54 19.35 -2.53
N THR A 125 21.44 20.43 -1.74
CA THR A 125 20.15 21.10 -1.47
C THR A 125 19.47 21.66 -2.72
N CYS A 126 20.22 21.87 -3.81
CA CYS A 126 19.67 22.30 -5.10
C CYS A 126 19.23 21.14 -5.99
N LEU A 127 19.63 19.91 -5.69
CA LEU A 127 19.43 18.73 -6.53
C LEU A 127 18.22 17.89 -6.11
N ILE A 128 17.73 18.10 -4.88
CA ILE A 128 16.66 17.32 -4.29
C ILE A 128 15.63 18.21 -3.58
N ALA A 129 14.35 17.87 -3.70
CA ALA A 129 13.27 18.53 -2.97
C ALA A 129 12.50 17.49 -2.14
N TYR A 130 12.20 17.83 -0.88
CA TYR A 130 11.34 17.04 -0.01
C TYR A 130 10.01 17.76 0.17
N LEU A 131 8.93 17.14 -0.28
CA LEU A 131 7.59 17.71 -0.29
C LEU A 131 6.71 17.06 0.77
N GLY A 132 6.86 17.47 2.00
CA GLY A 132 5.88 17.25 3.06
C GLY A 132 4.67 18.20 2.90
N ALA A 133 3.69 18.12 3.80
CA ALA A 133 2.46 18.91 3.70
C ALA A 133 2.72 20.42 3.69
N GLU A 134 3.58 20.93 4.57
CA GLU A 134 3.92 22.35 4.68
C GLU A 134 4.58 22.87 3.41
N ALA A 135 5.56 22.14 2.86
CA ALA A 135 6.24 22.52 1.63
C ALA A 135 5.27 22.65 0.45
N ARG A 136 4.32 21.73 0.34
CA ARG A 136 3.28 21.76 -0.72
C ARG A 136 2.41 23.02 -0.62
N PHE A 137 2.01 23.43 0.59
CA PHE A 137 1.23 24.64 0.81
C PHE A 137 2.02 25.91 0.47
N ASN A 138 3.30 25.93 0.83
CA ASN A 138 4.18 27.05 0.54
C ASN A 138 4.41 27.27 -0.97
N LEU A 139 4.44 26.17 -1.75
CA LEU A 139 4.57 26.25 -3.21
C LEU A 139 3.39 26.96 -3.90
N THR A 140 2.21 26.94 -3.29
CA THR A 140 0.99 27.57 -3.83
C THR A 140 0.75 28.98 -3.28
N ALA A 141 1.59 29.45 -2.38
CA ALA A 141 1.47 30.77 -1.78
C ALA A 141 1.69 31.89 -2.82
N SER A 142 0.96 32.97 -2.66
CA SER A 142 1.12 34.15 -3.53
C SER A 142 2.55 34.70 -3.50
N SER A 143 3.03 35.15 -4.61
CA SER A 143 4.42 35.55 -4.78
C SER A 143 4.51 36.97 -5.38
N PRO A 144 5.57 37.75 -5.09
CA PRO A 144 5.83 38.98 -5.83
C PRO A 144 5.94 38.71 -7.33
N ALA A 145 5.42 39.62 -8.14
CA ALA A 145 5.70 39.61 -9.57
C ALA A 145 7.19 39.90 -9.83
N PHE A 146 7.70 39.47 -10.98
CA PHE A 146 9.09 39.68 -11.37
C PHE A 146 9.19 39.96 -12.87
N ASN A 147 10.30 40.52 -13.28
CA ASN A 147 10.59 40.78 -14.69
C ASN A 147 11.36 39.58 -15.29
N PRO A 148 10.76 38.70 -16.07
CA PRO A 148 11.42 37.51 -16.61
C PRO A 148 12.55 37.82 -17.61
N ARG A 149 12.68 39.08 -18.07
CA ARG A 149 13.76 39.49 -18.96
C ARG A 149 15.03 39.85 -18.18
N GLU A 150 14.90 40.30 -16.95
CA GLU A 150 16.02 40.82 -16.13
C GLU A 150 16.29 39.92 -14.93
N GLU A 151 15.28 39.25 -14.41
CA GLU A 151 15.33 38.46 -13.19
C GLU A 151 15.19 36.97 -13.47
N THR A 152 15.66 36.15 -12.53
CA THR A 152 15.46 34.70 -12.53
C THR A 152 14.30 34.35 -11.60
N PRO A 153 13.43 33.40 -11.95
CA PRO A 153 12.39 32.94 -11.06
C PRO A 153 12.96 32.50 -9.70
N SER A 154 12.41 33.01 -8.61
CA SER A 154 12.84 32.68 -7.24
C SER A 154 11.87 31.74 -6.51
N ASN A 155 10.73 31.40 -7.13
CA ASN A 155 9.73 30.50 -6.58
C ASN A 155 8.93 29.80 -7.69
N ALA A 156 8.05 28.86 -7.29
CA ALA A 156 7.30 28.04 -8.23
C ALA A 156 6.32 28.85 -9.11
N LEU A 157 5.66 29.88 -8.56
CA LEU A 157 4.73 30.71 -9.33
C LEU A 157 5.44 31.57 -10.36
N GLN A 158 6.61 32.11 -10.01
CA GLN A 158 7.45 32.83 -10.96
C GLN A 158 7.99 31.90 -12.06
N SER A 159 8.35 30.67 -11.72
CA SER A 159 8.73 29.64 -12.69
C SER A 159 7.56 29.29 -13.62
N LEU A 160 6.35 29.15 -13.07
CA LEU A 160 5.14 28.89 -13.87
C LEU A 160 4.83 30.07 -14.81
N PHE A 161 5.01 31.30 -14.33
CA PHE A 161 4.82 32.51 -15.14
C PHE A 161 5.83 32.62 -16.28
N ALA A 162 7.09 32.25 -16.03
CA ALA A 162 8.15 32.27 -17.03
C ALA A 162 8.14 31.02 -17.97
N SER A 163 7.32 30.02 -17.69
CA SER A 163 7.24 28.78 -18.48
C SER A 163 6.36 28.95 -19.71
N ASP A 164 6.50 28.00 -20.64
CA ASP A 164 5.60 27.90 -21.79
C ASP A 164 4.15 27.70 -21.36
N ILE A 165 3.22 28.19 -22.18
CA ILE A 165 1.78 28.03 -21.98
C ILE A 165 1.38 26.56 -21.82
N GLY A 166 2.11 25.63 -22.41
CA GLY A 166 1.91 24.19 -22.27
C GLY A 166 1.99 23.71 -20.82
N VAL A 167 2.90 24.28 -20.00
CA VAL A 167 3.06 23.93 -18.58
C VAL A 167 1.82 24.38 -17.78
N GLN A 168 1.34 25.58 -18.05
CA GLN A 168 0.10 26.08 -17.42
C GLN A 168 -1.13 25.27 -17.82
N THR A 169 -1.22 24.91 -19.11
CA THR A 169 -2.30 24.04 -19.62
C THR A 169 -2.27 22.67 -18.95
N GLU A 170 -1.08 22.08 -18.74
CA GLU A 170 -0.92 20.80 -18.08
C GLU A 170 -1.35 20.85 -16.60
N LEU A 171 -1.01 21.94 -15.88
CA LEU A 171 -1.48 22.17 -14.52
C LEU A 171 -3.03 22.21 -14.48
N ARG A 172 -3.65 22.95 -15.40
CA ARG A 172 -5.11 23.04 -15.53
C ARG A 172 -5.75 21.67 -15.75
N HIS A 173 -5.23 20.90 -16.70
CA HIS A 173 -5.71 19.53 -16.99
C HIS A 173 -5.59 18.60 -15.78
N ALA A 174 -4.45 18.61 -15.10
CA ALA A 174 -4.25 17.80 -13.90
C ALA A 174 -5.28 18.16 -12.82
N PHE A 175 -5.42 19.44 -12.53
CA PHE A 175 -6.32 19.94 -11.48
C PHE A 175 -7.80 19.66 -11.81
N SER A 176 -8.24 19.95 -13.03
CA SER A 176 -9.63 19.73 -13.44
C SER A 176 -10.03 18.25 -13.46
N SER A 177 -9.08 17.36 -13.74
CA SER A 177 -9.30 15.92 -13.68
C SER A 177 -9.64 15.45 -12.26
N ALA A 178 -9.02 16.07 -11.24
CA ALA A 178 -9.23 15.71 -9.84
C ALA A 178 -10.46 16.38 -9.19
N PHE A 179 -10.70 17.65 -9.52
CA PHE A 179 -11.64 18.47 -8.77
C PHE A 179 -12.87 18.94 -9.57
N LYS A 180 -12.89 18.71 -10.89
CA LYS A 180 -13.93 19.25 -11.80
C LYS A 180 -14.02 20.78 -11.75
N MET A 181 -12.94 21.43 -11.39
CA MET A 181 -12.73 22.86 -11.36
C MET A 181 -11.44 23.19 -12.11
N ASP A 182 -11.31 24.42 -12.55
CA ASP A 182 -10.15 24.90 -13.28
C ASP A 182 -9.24 25.76 -12.39
N ILE A 183 -7.97 25.82 -12.73
CA ILE A 183 -6.95 26.62 -12.02
C ILE A 183 -6.16 27.45 -13.02
N ALA A 184 -5.93 28.72 -12.70
CA ALA A 184 -5.17 29.61 -13.56
C ALA A 184 -4.23 30.53 -12.77
N LEU A 185 -3.15 30.93 -13.42
CA LEU A 185 -2.21 31.93 -12.88
C LEU A 185 -2.76 33.33 -13.15
N ASP A 186 -2.99 34.09 -12.08
CA ASP A 186 -3.39 35.50 -12.12
C ASP A 186 -2.16 36.40 -11.95
N TRP A 187 -1.82 37.13 -12.98
CA TRP A 187 -0.78 38.15 -12.99
C TRP A 187 -1.31 39.56 -13.26
N ALA A 188 -2.65 39.74 -13.35
CA ALA A 188 -3.29 41.01 -13.71
C ALA A 188 -3.02 42.14 -12.70
N ALA A 189 -2.78 41.79 -11.42
CA ALA A 189 -2.44 42.75 -10.38
C ALA A 189 -1.04 43.41 -10.57
N MET A 190 -0.17 42.88 -11.41
CA MET A 190 1.19 43.33 -11.74
C MET A 190 2.19 43.42 -10.57
N THR A 191 1.72 43.32 -9.34
CA THR A 191 2.57 43.38 -8.13
C THR A 191 2.76 42.00 -7.49
N ARG A 192 1.82 41.11 -7.71
CA ARG A 192 1.83 39.75 -7.18
C ARG A 192 1.23 38.75 -8.17
N LEU A 193 1.69 37.52 -8.05
CA LEU A 193 1.17 36.35 -8.75
C LEU A 193 0.30 35.55 -7.78
N TYR A 194 -0.86 35.08 -8.26
CA TYR A 194 -1.77 34.23 -7.52
C TYR A 194 -2.19 33.04 -8.35
N LEU A 195 -2.53 31.93 -7.72
CA LEU A 195 -3.34 30.90 -8.33
C LEU A 195 -4.81 31.16 -8.00
N ARG A 196 -5.65 31.17 -9.04
CA ARG A 196 -7.09 31.33 -8.94
C ARG A 196 -7.81 30.06 -9.34
N VAL A 197 -8.96 29.80 -8.72
CA VAL A 197 -9.81 28.63 -8.99
C VAL A 197 -11.21 29.09 -9.33
N LYS A 198 -11.81 28.47 -10.36
CA LYS A 198 -13.16 28.71 -10.85
C LYS A 198 -13.68 27.43 -11.52
N ASP A 199 -14.98 27.34 -11.79
CA ASP A 199 -15.55 26.17 -12.47
C ASP A 199 -14.88 25.93 -13.84
N ASP A 200 -14.72 26.98 -14.65
CA ASP A 200 -14.03 26.95 -15.94
C ASP A 200 -13.57 28.37 -16.31
N PHE A 201 -12.29 28.52 -16.65
CA PHE A 201 -11.75 29.77 -17.17
C PHE A 201 -11.88 29.90 -18.69
N GLY A 202 -12.16 28.79 -19.39
CA GLY A 202 -12.12 28.79 -20.85
C GLY A 202 -10.74 29.13 -21.40
N SER A 203 -10.69 29.99 -22.41
CA SER A 203 -9.41 30.48 -22.95
C SER A 203 -8.85 31.59 -22.07
N ILE A 204 -7.62 31.48 -21.64
CA ILE A 204 -6.92 32.51 -20.86
C ILE A 204 -6.43 33.59 -21.83
N PRO A 205 -6.81 34.85 -21.66
CA PRO A 205 -6.37 35.94 -22.53
C PRO A 205 -4.94 36.39 -22.20
N ASP A 206 -4.24 36.86 -23.21
CA ASP A 206 -2.90 37.46 -23.05
C ASP A 206 -2.97 38.94 -22.60
N GLY A 207 -4.14 39.58 -22.77
CA GLY A 207 -4.37 40.97 -22.38
C GLY A 207 -4.63 41.11 -20.88
N ARG A 208 -4.01 42.11 -20.25
CA ARG A 208 -4.15 42.37 -18.81
C ARG A 208 -5.58 42.69 -18.40
N GLU A 209 -6.26 43.53 -19.16
CA GLU A 209 -7.61 43.98 -18.82
C GLU A 209 -8.63 42.83 -18.95
N GLU A 210 -8.52 42.04 -20.01
CA GLU A 210 -9.34 40.86 -20.20
C GLU A 210 -9.05 39.81 -19.11
N LEU A 211 -7.78 39.60 -18.75
CA LEU A 211 -7.39 38.70 -17.65
C LEU A 211 -7.96 39.19 -16.33
N ASN A 212 -7.84 40.47 -16.01
CA ASN A 212 -8.40 41.05 -14.78
C ASN A 212 -9.93 40.85 -14.70
N ALA A 213 -10.63 41.04 -15.79
CA ALA A 213 -12.08 40.79 -15.86
C ALA A 213 -12.40 39.30 -15.63
N LEU A 214 -11.61 38.38 -16.23
CA LEU A 214 -11.78 36.94 -16.08
C LEU A 214 -11.54 36.46 -14.64
N MET A 215 -10.58 37.11 -13.94
CA MET A 215 -10.19 36.74 -12.58
C MET A 215 -11.06 37.36 -11.48
N THR A 216 -11.94 38.29 -11.79
CA THR A 216 -12.76 39.06 -10.81
C THR A 216 -13.61 38.15 -9.93
N ASP A 217 -14.24 37.12 -10.51
CA ASP A 217 -15.11 36.17 -9.80
C ASP A 217 -14.38 34.89 -9.34
N ALA A 218 -13.09 34.79 -9.63
CA ALA A 218 -12.31 33.61 -9.29
C ALA A 218 -11.75 33.70 -7.87
N GLN A 219 -11.77 32.58 -7.16
CA GLN A 219 -11.30 32.50 -5.77
C GLN A 219 -9.79 32.22 -5.72
N GLU A 220 -9.12 32.81 -4.74
CA GLU A 220 -7.70 32.50 -4.49
C GLU A 220 -7.53 31.07 -3.98
N LEU A 221 -6.57 30.34 -4.54
CA LEU A 221 -6.26 28.98 -4.13
C LEU A 221 -5.83 28.91 -2.65
N GLU A 222 -5.12 29.91 -2.15
CA GLU A 222 -4.70 29.99 -0.73
C GLU A 222 -5.88 29.97 0.25
N LYS A 223 -7.06 30.41 -0.19
CA LYS A 223 -8.29 30.46 0.60
C LYS A 223 -9.16 29.20 0.45
N GLN A 224 -8.71 28.24 -0.37
CA GLN A 224 -9.40 26.98 -0.61
C GLN A 224 -8.97 25.91 0.42
N GLY A 225 -9.67 24.76 0.38
CA GLY A 225 -9.34 23.61 1.21
C GLY A 225 -7.94 23.06 0.93
N ASP A 226 -7.35 22.45 1.95
CA ASP A 226 -5.98 21.92 1.92
C ASP A 226 -5.74 20.88 0.80
N GLY A 227 -6.78 20.14 0.39
CA GLY A 227 -6.69 19.20 -0.73
C GLY A 227 -6.35 19.88 -2.05
N PHE A 228 -6.95 21.03 -2.34
CA PHE A 228 -6.66 21.82 -3.54
C PHE A 228 -5.22 22.32 -3.53
N ARG A 229 -4.79 22.86 -2.40
CA ARG A 229 -3.44 23.40 -2.21
C ARG A 229 -2.38 22.29 -2.30
N SER A 230 -2.61 21.16 -1.63
CA SER A 230 -1.70 20.00 -1.65
C SER A 230 -1.51 19.47 -3.07
N PHE A 231 -2.60 19.25 -3.80
CA PHE A 231 -2.54 18.78 -5.19
C PHE A 231 -1.81 19.76 -6.11
N ALA A 232 -2.17 21.04 -6.06
CA ALA A 232 -1.56 22.08 -6.89
C ALA A 232 -0.05 22.23 -6.56
N GLY A 233 0.34 22.14 -5.28
CA GLY A 233 1.74 22.20 -4.86
C GLY A 233 2.58 21.05 -5.43
N ILE A 234 2.06 19.81 -5.42
CA ILE A 234 2.73 18.67 -6.05
C ILE A 234 2.82 18.87 -7.56
N ALA A 235 1.73 19.30 -8.19
CA ALA A 235 1.72 19.55 -9.63
C ALA A 235 2.72 20.62 -10.03
N LEU A 236 2.78 21.73 -9.31
CA LEU A 236 3.77 22.78 -9.52
C LEU A 236 5.19 22.25 -9.40
N ALA A 237 5.51 21.49 -8.35
CA ALA A 237 6.84 20.93 -8.16
C ALA A 237 7.26 20.04 -9.33
N LEU A 238 6.39 19.12 -9.75
CA LEU A 238 6.66 18.23 -10.89
C LEU A 238 6.81 18.98 -12.21
N LEU A 239 6.03 20.03 -12.44
CA LEU A 239 6.05 20.81 -13.66
C LEU A 239 7.20 21.80 -13.72
N THR A 240 7.56 22.41 -12.58
CA THR A 240 8.61 23.46 -12.52
C THR A 240 10.00 22.92 -12.15
N TYR A 241 10.11 21.67 -11.63
CA TYR A 241 11.38 21.02 -11.26
C TYR A 241 11.64 19.73 -12.07
N PRO A 242 11.55 19.72 -13.38
CA PRO A 242 11.51 18.50 -14.19
C PRO A 242 12.79 17.65 -14.15
N THR A 243 13.91 18.22 -13.68
CA THR A 243 15.23 17.54 -13.72
C THR A 243 15.78 17.19 -12.34
N ARG A 244 14.96 17.25 -11.29
CA ARG A 244 15.39 17.03 -9.90
C ARG A 244 14.79 15.78 -9.29
N VAL A 245 15.41 15.32 -8.20
CA VAL A 245 14.86 14.26 -7.37
C VAL A 245 13.77 14.85 -6.48
N LEU A 246 12.57 14.30 -6.55
CA LEU A 246 11.45 14.70 -5.72
C LEU A 246 11.14 13.59 -4.71
N LEU A 247 11.15 13.94 -3.44
CA LEU A 247 10.74 13.09 -2.34
C LEU A 247 9.34 13.53 -1.89
N LEU A 248 8.33 12.69 -2.13
CA LEU A 248 6.95 12.98 -1.79
C LEU A 248 6.54 12.19 -0.55
N ASP A 249 6.22 12.90 0.53
CA ASP A 249 5.76 12.28 1.77
C ASP A 249 4.25 12.44 1.90
N GLU A 250 3.52 11.31 1.86
CA GLU A 250 2.06 11.24 1.93
C GLU A 250 1.36 12.19 0.95
N PRO A 251 1.60 12.07 -0.37
CA PRO A 251 1.01 12.99 -1.36
C PRO A 251 -0.51 12.98 -1.37
N GLU A 252 -1.13 11.90 -0.91
CA GLU A 252 -2.58 11.74 -0.78
C GLU A 252 -3.20 12.47 0.42
N ALA A 253 -2.39 12.97 1.35
CA ALA A 253 -2.91 13.69 2.50
C ALA A 253 -3.83 14.85 2.07
N PHE A 254 -4.97 15.00 2.75
CA PHE A 254 -6.05 15.95 2.48
C PHE A 254 -6.88 15.67 1.22
N LEU A 255 -6.65 14.56 0.49
CA LEU A 255 -7.40 14.18 -0.70
C LEU A 255 -8.45 13.10 -0.39
N HIS A 256 -9.60 13.20 -1.05
CA HIS A 256 -10.55 12.08 -1.08
C HIS A 256 -9.94 10.91 -1.87
N PRO A 257 -10.23 9.64 -1.57
CA PRO A 257 -9.68 8.47 -2.26
C PRO A 257 -9.70 8.55 -3.79
N ALA A 258 -10.80 9.04 -4.37
CA ALA A 258 -10.90 9.22 -5.83
C ALA A 258 -9.90 10.25 -6.37
N GLN A 259 -9.67 11.34 -5.64
CA GLN A 259 -8.69 12.39 -5.99
C GLN A 259 -7.25 11.89 -5.81
N ALA A 260 -6.99 11.11 -4.74
CA ALA A 260 -5.70 10.47 -4.52
C ALA A 260 -5.36 9.53 -5.69
N ARG A 261 -6.33 8.75 -6.18
CA ARG A 261 -6.16 7.88 -7.36
C ARG A 261 -5.85 8.67 -8.63
N VAL A 262 -6.51 9.82 -8.84
CA VAL A 262 -6.22 10.70 -9.99
C VAL A 262 -4.81 11.28 -9.88
N LEU A 263 -4.42 11.76 -8.69
CA LEU A 263 -3.08 12.30 -8.45
C LEU A 263 -2.00 11.22 -8.72
N GLY A 264 -2.19 10.02 -8.18
CA GLY A 264 -1.26 8.91 -8.40
C GLY A 264 -1.08 8.61 -9.88
N ARG A 265 -2.17 8.48 -10.64
CA ARG A 265 -2.12 8.23 -12.09
C ARG A 265 -1.38 9.34 -12.83
N TRP A 266 -1.64 10.58 -12.48
CA TRP A 266 -0.99 11.71 -13.11
C TRP A 266 0.52 11.74 -12.80
N ILE A 267 0.94 11.51 -11.54
CA ILE A 267 2.36 11.43 -11.16
C ILE A 267 3.05 10.30 -11.92
N GLY A 268 2.43 9.11 -12.00
CA GLY A 268 2.98 7.99 -12.75
C GLY A 268 3.24 8.32 -14.23
N ALA A 269 2.26 8.93 -14.89
CA ALA A 269 2.38 9.36 -16.28
C ALA A 269 3.45 10.45 -16.48
N GLN A 270 3.52 11.43 -15.57
CA GLN A 270 4.50 12.51 -15.63
C GLN A 270 5.93 12.01 -15.42
N THR A 271 6.14 11.11 -14.46
CA THR A 271 7.47 10.54 -14.20
C THR A 271 7.99 9.76 -15.39
N SER A 272 7.12 9.01 -16.07
CA SER A 272 7.49 8.26 -17.27
C SER A 272 7.86 9.16 -18.47
N SER A 273 7.24 10.33 -18.61
CA SER A 273 7.48 11.28 -19.72
C SER A 273 8.65 12.24 -19.46
N ARG A 274 9.01 12.46 -18.21
CA ARG A 274 10.04 13.43 -17.79
C ARG A 274 11.27 12.70 -17.23
N GLN A 275 12.40 13.36 -17.21
CA GLN A 275 13.65 12.78 -16.67
C GLN A 275 13.77 12.95 -15.14
N ALA A 276 12.71 13.33 -14.44
CA ALA A 276 12.70 13.45 -12.99
C ALA A 276 12.71 12.07 -12.32
N GLN A 277 13.39 11.95 -11.19
CA GLN A 277 13.24 10.81 -10.29
C GLN A 277 12.28 11.18 -9.17
N VAL A 278 11.30 10.32 -8.89
CA VAL A 278 10.31 10.55 -7.84
C VAL A 278 10.33 9.37 -6.87
N ILE A 279 10.55 9.66 -5.60
CA ILE A 279 10.52 8.67 -4.51
C ILE A 279 9.39 9.06 -3.56
N ILE A 280 8.46 8.16 -3.34
CA ILE A 280 7.18 8.42 -2.67
C ILE A 280 7.06 7.56 -1.42
N ALA A 281 6.65 8.12 -0.30
CA ALA A 281 6.14 7.38 0.84
C ALA A 281 4.63 7.57 0.91
N THR A 282 3.87 6.47 0.90
CA THR A 282 2.40 6.49 0.95
C THR A 282 1.84 5.43 1.88
N HIS A 283 0.61 5.65 2.35
CA HIS A 283 -0.19 4.65 3.06
C HIS A 283 -1.58 4.49 2.43
N SER A 284 -1.78 4.98 1.20
CA SER A 284 -3.06 4.92 0.49
C SER A 284 -3.04 3.91 -0.66
N ALA A 285 -3.90 2.90 -0.56
CA ALA A 285 -4.12 1.94 -1.63
C ALA A 285 -4.70 2.59 -2.90
N ASP A 286 -5.57 3.59 -2.75
CA ASP A 286 -6.14 4.32 -3.88
C ASP A 286 -5.09 5.12 -4.64
N PHE A 287 -4.21 5.81 -3.92
CA PHE A 287 -3.08 6.52 -4.53
C PHE A 287 -2.16 5.55 -5.27
N LEU A 288 -1.77 4.45 -4.60
CA LEU A 288 -0.92 3.41 -5.19
C LEU A 288 -1.55 2.79 -6.44
N ALA A 289 -2.84 2.44 -6.40
CA ALA A 289 -3.57 1.92 -7.55
C ALA A 289 -3.58 2.91 -8.73
N GLY A 290 -3.77 4.19 -8.44
CA GLY A 290 -3.66 5.24 -9.45
C GLY A 290 -2.28 5.31 -10.07
N LEU A 291 -1.24 5.29 -9.24
CA LEU A 291 0.15 5.43 -9.66
C LEU A 291 0.60 4.27 -10.57
N ILE A 292 0.24 3.03 -10.21
CA ILE A 292 0.54 1.85 -11.03
C ILE A 292 -0.20 1.91 -12.37
N ALA A 293 -1.44 2.41 -12.39
CA ALA A 293 -2.19 2.62 -13.63
C ALA A 293 -1.57 3.72 -14.53
N GLY A 294 -0.77 4.62 -13.97
CA GLY A 294 -0.07 5.68 -14.71
C GLY A 294 1.36 5.32 -15.12
N SER A 295 1.98 4.33 -14.49
CA SER A 295 3.35 3.91 -14.78
C SER A 295 3.52 2.40 -14.58
N HIS A 296 4.01 1.72 -15.62
CA HIS A 296 4.26 0.28 -15.57
C HIS A 296 5.63 -0.08 -14.96
N ASP A 297 6.53 0.90 -14.81
CA ASP A 297 7.92 0.68 -14.37
C ASP A 297 8.17 1.15 -12.93
N ALA A 298 7.12 1.29 -12.12
CA ALA A 298 7.26 1.70 -10.74
C ALA A 298 7.94 0.60 -9.88
N THR A 299 9.02 0.96 -9.18
CA THR A 299 9.63 0.09 -8.17
C THR A 299 8.86 0.26 -6.86
N ILE A 300 8.28 -0.82 -6.35
CA ILE A 300 7.55 -0.79 -5.07
C ILE A 300 8.36 -1.53 -4.02
N LEU A 301 8.67 -0.84 -2.92
CA LEU A 301 9.39 -1.35 -1.78
C LEU A 301 8.46 -1.40 -0.57
N ARG A 302 8.20 -2.60 -0.06
CA ARG A 302 7.47 -2.75 1.19
C ARG A 302 8.44 -2.72 2.36
N LEU A 303 8.19 -1.81 3.29
CA LEU A 303 8.95 -1.65 4.52
C LEU A 303 8.19 -2.35 5.65
N ASN A 304 8.93 -3.09 6.46
CA ASN A 304 8.43 -3.69 7.67
C ASN A 304 9.41 -3.45 8.82
N ARG A 305 8.94 -3.03 9.97
CA ARG A 305 9.78 -2.75 11.12
C ARG A 305 9.79 -3.93 12.08
N THR A 306 10.98 -4.43 12.36
CA THR A 306 11.24 -5.28 13.52
C THR A 306 11.56 -4.39 14.73
N GLU A 307 11.82 -4.95 15.90
CA GLU A 307 12.12 -4.17 17.12
C GLU A 307 13.26 -3.16 16.91
N THR A 308 14.29 -3.53 16.15
CA THR A 308 15.52 -2.74 16.02
C THR A 308 15.82 -2.26 14.62
N THR A 309 15.27 -2.89 13.58
CA THR A 309 15.62 -2.61 12.18
C THR A 309 14.38 -2.49 11.30
N THR A 310 14.55 -1.81 10.16
CA THR A 310 13.54 -1.75 9.11
C THR A 310 13.99 -2.64 7.95
N LEU A 311 13.19 -3.64 7.64
CA LEU A 311 13.40 -4.53 6.52
C LEU A 311 12.73 -3.97 5.27
N PHE A 312 13.42 -4.05 4.14
CA PHE A 312 12.92 -3.61 2.84
C PHE A 312 12.72 -4.84 1.95
N HIS A 313 11.55 -4.97 1.40
CA HIS A 313 11.19 -6.01 0.45
C HIS A 313 10.78 -5.39 -0.88
N LYS A 314 11.48 -5.73 -1.97
CA LYS A 314 11.11 -5.29 -3.32
C LYS A 314 10.02 -6.20 -3.85
N ILE A 315 8.84 -5.62 -4.13
CA ILE A 315 7.71 -6.37 -4.65
C ILE A 315 7.89 -6.60 -6.16
N PRO A 316 7.86 -7.87 -6.62
CA PRO A 316 7.93 -8.15 -8.05
C PRO A 316 6.74 -7.57 -8.81
N GLN A 317 6.96 -7.08 -10.03
CA GLN A 317 5.89 -6.49 -10.86
C GLN A 317 4.74 -7.48 -11.14
N SER A 318 5.06 -8.77 -11.31
CA SER A 318 4.05 -9.82 -11.50
C SER A 318 3.09 -9.97 -10.32
N VAL A 319 3.59 -9.76 -9.10
CA VAL A 319 2.78 -9.78 -7.87
C VAL A 319 1.83 -8.60 -7.83
N ILE A 320 2.32 -7.40 -8.18
CA ILE A 320 1.51 -6.18 -8.22
C ILE A 320 0.37 -6.34 -9.23
N THR A 321 0.68 -6.80 -10.43
CA THR A 321 -0.31 -7.10 -11.47
C THR A 321 -1.33 -8.14 -10.97
N GLY A 322 -0.86 -9.22 -10.35
CA GLY A 322 -1.73 -10.24 -9.78
C GLY A 322 -2.66 -9.72 -8.68
N LEU A 323 -2.18 -8.82 -7.81
CA LEU A 323 -2.99 -8.19 -6.76
C LEU A 323 -4.09 -7.27 -7.35
N ILE A 324 -3.84 -6.61 -8.47
CA ILE A 324 -4.78 -5.69 -9.11
C ILE A 324 -5.80 -6.43 -9.98
N GLU A 325 -5.35 -7.41 -10.76
CA GLU A 325 -6.16 -8.07 -11.78
C GLU A 325 -6.95 -9.28 -11.25
N SER A 326 -6.65 -9.78 -10.04
CA SER A 326 -7.36 -10.93 -9.49
C SER A 326 -8.83 -10.60 -9.22
N PRO A 327 -9.79 -11.32 -9.84
CA PRO A 327 -11.22 -11.08 -9.62
C PRO A 327 -11.67 -11.32 -8.17
N LEU A 328 -11.01 -12.25 -7.46
CA LEU A 328 -11.26 -12.53 -6.04
C LEU A 328 -10.80 -11.37 -5.16
N LEU A 329 -9.74 -10.68 -5.59
CA LEU A 329 -9.09 -9.64 -4.85
C LEU A 329 -9.58 -8.25 -5.26
N SER A 330 -10.18 -8.10 -6.45
CA SER A 330 -10.72 -6.83 -6.95
C SER A 330 -11.95 -6.32 -6.17
N SER A 331 -12.68 -7.22 -5.49
CA SER A 331 -13.83 -6.87 -4.63
C SER A 331 -13.44 -6.54 -3.18
N GLN A 332 -12.17 -6.68 -2.81
CA GLN A 332 -11.66 -6.46 -1.46
C GLN A 332 -10.47 -5.50 -1.49
N PRO A 333 -10.20 -4.79 -0.41
CA PRO A 333 -9.07 -3.86 -0.32
C PRO A 333 -7.73 -4.62 -0.20
N VAL A 334 -7.36 -5.39 -1.22
CA VAL A 334 -6.14 -6.22 -1.16
C VAL A 334 -4.88 -5.39 -1.23
N LEU A 335 -4.89 -4.29 -1.97
CA LEU A 335 -3.79 -3.35 -1.91
C LEU A 335 -3.62 -2.74 -0.51
N ASP A 336 -4.70 -2.69 0.29
CA ASP A 336 -4.62 -2.28 1.70
C ASP A 336 -3.74 -3.23 2.52
N SER A 337 -3.63 -4.50 2.11
CA SER A 337 -2.76 -5.48 2.77
C SER A 337 -1.30 -5.04 2.86
N LEU A 338 -0.82 -4.26 1.88
CA LEU A 338 0.54 -3.74 1.85
C LEU A 338 0.81 -2.74 2.99
N PHE A 339 -0.24 -2.16 3.57
CA PHE A 339 -0.18 -1.17 4.65
C PHE A 339 -0.48 -1.76 6.03
N HIS A 340 -0.82 -3.05 6.09
CA HIS A 340 -1.06 -3.76 7.34
C HIS A 340 0.15 -4.61 7.74
N ARG A 341 0.26 -4.92 9.04
CA ARG A 341 1.33 -5.75 9.59
C ARG A 341 1.27 -7.18 9.06
N GLY A 342 0.06 -7.70 8.88
CA GLY A 342 -0.19 -9.02 8.30
C GLY A 342 -1.64 -9.18 7.88
N VAL A 343 -1.93 -10.30 7.23
CA VAL A 343 -3.26 -10.62 6.66
C VAL A 343 -3.74 -11.98 7.12
N ILE A 344 -5.00 -12.04 7.50
CA ILE A 344 -5.70 -13.27 7.88
C ILE A 344 -6.75 -13.56 6.82
N ILE A 345 -6.59 -14.67 6.11
CA ILE A 345 -7.53 -15.13 5.08
C ILE A 345 -8.52 -16.07 5.73
N CYS A 346 -9.81 -15.74 5.70
CA CYS A 346 -10.91 -16.58 6.18
C CYS A 346 -11.61 -17.27 5.00
N GLU A 347 -12.39 -18.32 5.26
CA GLU A 347 -13.11 -19.03 4.22
C GLU A 347 -14.24 -18.18 3.63
N GLY A 348 -15.04 -17.52 4.48
CA GLY A 348 -16.16 -16.69 4.09
C GLY A 348 -16.21 -15.33 4.79
N ASP A 349 -17.10 -14.44 4.33
CA ASP A 349 -17.32 -13.14 4.95
C ASP A 349 -17.88 -13.23 6.38
N PRO A 350 -18.75 -14.18 6.75
CA PRO A 350 -19.16 -14.41 8.13
C PRO A 350 -17.98 -14.70 9.07
N ASP A 351 -17.05 -15.57 8.63
CA ASP A 351 -15.85 -15.94 9.38
C ASP A 351 -14.99 -14.71 9.62
N ARG A 352 -14.73 -13.97 8.54
CA ARG A 352 -13.99 -12.70 8.59
C ARG A 352 -14.60 -11.75 9.63
N ALA A 353 -15.92 -11.53 9.58
CA ALA A 353 -16.58 -10.58 10.47
C ALA A 353 -16.49 -10.99 11.95
N VAL A 354 -16.65 -12.28 12.27
CA VAL A 354 -16.57 -12.79 13.63
C VAL A 354 -15.14 -12.74 14.16
N TYR A 355 -14.17 -13.30 13.44
CA TYR A 355 -12.77 -13.33 13.90
C TYR A 355 -12.17 -11.93 14.00
N GLN A 356 -12.48 -11.03 13.05
CA GLN A 356 -12.09 -9.63 13.11
C GLN A 356 -12.68 -8.92 14.34
N THR A 357 -13.96 -9.15 14.66
CA THR A 357 -14.59 -8.57 15.84
C THR A 357 -13.94 -9.07 17.12
N VAL A 358 -13.57 -10.36 17.21
CA VAL A 358 -12.84 -10.90 18.36
C VAL A 358 -11.46 -10.23 18.48
N ALA A 359 -10.70 -10.13 17.38
CA ALA A 359 -9.39 -9.48 17.38
C ALA A 359 -9.47 -8.03 17.86
N GLN A 360 -10.39 -7.24 17.30
CA GLN A 360 -10.55 -5.82 17.64
C GLN A 360 -11.00 -5.60 19.08
N ARG A 361 -11.89 -6.44 19.63
CA ARG A 361 -12.44 -6.22 20.97
C ARG A 361 -11.60 -6.78 22.10
N PHE A 362 -10.95 -7.91 21.89
CA PHE A 362 -10.25 -8.61 22.95
C PHE A 362 -8.72 -8.50 22.86
N TYR A 363 -8.21 -8.06 21.70
CA TYR A 363 -6.78 -7.93 21.43
C TYR A 363 -6.36 -6.55 20.89
N ALA A 364 -7.20 -5.50 21.03
CA ALA A 364 -6.88 -4.14 20.58
C ALA A 364 -5.53 -3.65 21.14
N ASN A 365 -5.27 -3.89 22.44
CA ASN A 365 -4.00 -3.53 23.08
C ASN A 365 -2.81 -4.43 22.69
N GLN A 366 -3.04 -5.49 21.93
CA GLN A 366 -2.04 -6.47 21.47
C GLN A 366 -2.00 -6.51 19.94
N HIS A 367 -2.08 -5.36 19.30
CA HIS A 367 -2.02 -5.20 17.83
C HIS A 367 -3.19 -5.81 17.05
N GLY A 368 -4.33 -6.14 17.69
CA GLY A 368 -5.50 -6.74 17.01
C GLY A 368 -6.09 -5.88 15.89
N GLU A 369 -5.81 -4.58 15.85
CA GLU A 369 -6.24 -3.65 14.79
C GLU A 369 -5.20 -3.51 13.65
N GLU A 370 -3.98 -4.02 13.82
CA GLU A 370 -2.91 -3.90 12.82
C GLU A 370 -2.98 -4.96 11.72
N PHE A 371 -3.86 -5.97 11.90
CA PHE A 371 -4.05 -7.06 10.95
C PHE A 371 -5.30 -6.87 10.10
N LEU A 372 -5.15 -7.14 8.81
CA LEU A 372 -6.27 -7.12 7.86
C LEU A 372 -6.92 -8.51 7.78
N PHE A 373 -8.23 -8.57 7.91
CA PHE A 373 -9.01 -9.78 7.69
C PHE A 373 -9.68 -9.71 6.31
N ILE A 374 -9.43 -10.72 5.48
CA ILE A 374 -10.07 -10.90 4.17
C ILE A 374 -10.72 -12.27 4.09
N HIS A 375 -11.51 -12.54 3.05
CA HIS A 375 -12.06 -13.86 2.78
C HIS A 375 -11.77 -14.32 1.35
N SER A 376 -11.68 -15.62 1.13
CA SER A 376 -11.34 -16.22 -0.16
C SER A 376 -12.54 -16.67 -0.99
N ASN A 377 -13.78 -16.61 -0.46
CA ASN A 377 -14.99 -17.19 -1.05
C ASN A 377 -14.91 -18.71 -1.23
N GLY A 378 -14.37 -19.39 -0.25
CA GLY A 378 -14.27 -20.86 -0.20
C GLY A 378 -12.83 -21.34 0.01
N LYS A 379 -12.71 -22.55 0.56
CA LYS A 379 -11.43 -23.15 0.96
C LYS A 379 -10.43 -23.31 -0.19
N ASP A 380 -10.88 -23.65 -1.38
CA ASP A 380 -9.99 -23.90 -2.53
C ASP A 380 -9.43 -22.61 -3.15
N ALA A 381 -10.00 -21.46 -2.81
CA ALA A 381 -9.60 -20.16 -3.38
C ALA A 381 -8.52 -19.41 -2.54
N ALA A 382 -8.10 -19.94 -1.40
CA ALA A 382 -7.15 -19.26 -0.50
C ALA A 382 -5.69 -19.28 -1.01
N LYS A 383 -5.30 -20.26 -1.84
CA LYS A 383 -3.91 -20.45 -2.32
C LYS A 383 -3.36 -19.22 -3.02
N LEU A 384 -4.07 -18.69 -4.02
CA LEU A 384 -3.56 -17.58 -4.84
C LEU A 384 -3.39 -16.29 -4.02
N PRO A 385 -4.37 -15.85 -3.21
CA PRO A 385 -4.18 -14.74 -2.29
C PRO A 385 -3.00 -14.95 -1.31
N ALA A 386 -2.90 -16.13 -0.71
CA ALA A 386 -1.81 -16.43 0.21
C ALA A 386 -0.43 -16.29 -0.46
N LYS A 387 -0.28 -16.83 -1.67
CA LYS A 387 0.94 -16.72 -2.47
C LYS A 387 1.30 -15.28 -2.79
N LEU A 388 0.36 -14.50 -3.34
CA LEU A 388 0.62 -13.11 -3.74
C LEU A 388 0.98 -12.23 -2.54
N LEU A 389 0.31 -12.44 -1.39
CA LEU A 389 0.60 -11.71 -0.16
C LEU A 389 1.99 -12.08 0.39
N ARG A 390 2.33 -13.36 0.45
CA ARG A 390 3.69 -13.78 0.84
C ARG A 390 4.75 -13.15 -0.07
N GLU A 391 4.57 -13.26 -1.39
CA GLU A 391 5.51 -12.71 -2.37
C GLU A 391 5.58 -11.18 -2.34
N SER A 392 4.57 -10.50 -1.80
CA SER A 392 4.62 -9.07 -1.50
C SER A 392 5.38 -8.72 -0.21
N GLY A 393 5.88 -9.73 0.52
CA GLY A 393 6.53 -9.54 1.82
C GLY A 393 5.54 -9.31 2.98
N THR A 394 4.25 -9.59 2.80
CA THR A 394 3.23 -9.47 3.84
C THR A 394 3.12 -10.79 4.61
N ALA A 395 3.17 -10.72 5.94
CA ALA A 395 2.88 -11.89 6.77
C ALA A 395 1.44 -12.33 6.54
N VAL A 396 1.21 -13.62 6.31
CA VAL A 396 -0.11 -14.14 5.95
C VAL A 396 -0.38 -15.47 6.65
N CYS A 397 -1.63 -15.67 7.07
CA CYS A 397 -2.13 -16.95 7.51
C CYS A 397 -3.56 -17.20 7.01
N VAL A 398 -4.00 -18.45 7.10
CA VAL A 398 -5.33 -18.90 6.66
C VAL A 398 -6.07 -19.51 7.85
N ILE A 399 -7.33 -19.12 8.05
CA ILE A 399 -8.27 -19.82 8.93
C ILE A 399 -9.23 -20.61 8.06
N ALA A 400 -9.31 -21.93 8.30
CA ALA A 400 -10.17 -22.84 7.55
C ALA A 400 -11.01 -23.73 8.47
N ASP A 401 -12.19 -24.12 8.02
CA ASP A 401 -13.03 -25.10 8.70
C ASP A 401 -12.34 -26.48 8.74
N PHE A 402 -12.75 -27.35 9.66
CA PHE A 402 -12.13 -28.65 9.86
C PHE A 402 -12.21 -29.55 8.61
N ASP A 403 -13.21 -29.36 7.77
CA ASP A 403 -13.40 -30.14 6.55
C ASP A 403 -12.37 -29.83 5.46
N ILE A 404 -11.46 -28.85 5.65
CA ILE A 404 -10.29 -28.64 4.79
C ILE A 404 -9.41 -29.90 4.72
N LEU A 405 -9.38 -30.66 5.80
CA LEU A 405 -8.62 -31.90 5.90
C LEU A 405 -9.14 -33.02 4.99
N ASN A 406 -10.32 -32.87 4.37
CA ASN A 406 -10.85 -33.82 3.40
C ASN A 406 -9.98 -33.95 2.14
N SER A 407 -9.34 -32.86 1.72
CA SER A 407 -8.52 -32.82 0.51
C SER A 407 -7.05 -32.59 0.85
N GLU A 408 -6.24 -33.63 0.66
CA GLU A 408 -4.78 -33.51 0.77
C GLU A 408 -4.23 -32.43 -0.16
N ALA A 409 -4.69 -32.43 -1.42
CA ALA A 409 -4.25 -31.46 -2.42
C ALA A 409 -4.52 -30.01 -1.98
N THR A 410 -5.71 -29.73 -1.42
CA THR A 410 -6.07 -28.38 -0.96
C THR A 410 -5.18 -27.94 0.21
N VAL A 411 -4.92 -28.83 1.19
CA VAL A 411 -4.01 -28.54 2.31
C VAL A 411 -2.60 -28.25 1.80
N ALA A 412 -2.07 -29.10 0.92
CA ALA A 412 -0.75 -28.95 0.33
C ALA A 412 -0.63 -27.64 -0.47
N GLU A 413 -1.66 -27.31 -1.26
CA GLU A 413 -1.69 -26.09 -2.05
C GLU A 413 -1.74 -24.81 -1.21
N ILE A 414 -2.47 -24.81 -0.10
CA ILE A 414 -2.51 -23.67 0.81
C ILE A 414 -1.16 -23.47 1.49
N ILE A 415 -0.51 -24.56 1.94
CA ILE A 415 0.81 -24.49 2.57
C ILE A 415 1.86 -24.01 1.56
N ASP A 416 1.83 -24.50 0.32
CA ASP A 416 2.68 -23.97 -0.75
C ASP A 416 2.44 -22.45 -0.95
N GLY A 417 1.19 -22.02 -0.97
CA GLY A 417 0.83 -20.60 -1.04
C GLY A 417 1.42 -19.80 0.13
N LEU A 418 1.30 -20.31 1.36
CA LEU A 418 1.74 -19.64 2.59
C LEU A 418 3.27 -19.60 2.75
N GLN A 419 3.96 -20.69 2.42
CA GLN A 419 5.38 -20.85 2.71
C GLN A 419 6.28 -20.94 1.46
N GLY A 420 5.72 -21.28 0.29
CA GLY A 420 6.49 -21.59 -0.91
C GLY A 420 7.25 -22.91 -0.79
N LEU A 421 6.82 -23.77 0.09
CA LEU A 421 7.45 -25.06 0.39
C LEU A 421 6.41 -26.17 0.31
N SER A 422 6.84 -27.36 -0.09
CA SER A 422 6.02 -28.54 -0.04
C SER A 422 5.71 -28.95 1.40
N ILE A 423 4.50 -29.44 1.66
CA ILE A 423 4.13 -29.97 2.97
C ILE A 423 5.01 -31.19 3.31
N PRO A 424 5.53 -31.32 4.55
CA PRO A 424 6.27 -32.50 4.98
C PRO A 424 5.45 -33.78 4.92
N GLU A 425 6.07 -34.88 4.46
CA GLU A 425 5.43 -36.19 4.26
C GLU A 425 4.78 -36.75 5.53
N ASP A 426 5.38 -36.53 6.68
CA ASP A 426 4.87 -36.99 7.98
C ASP A 426 3.59 -36.27 8.41
N ILE A 427 3.38 -35.03 7.97
CA ILE A 427 2.10 -34.30 8.15
C ILE A 427 1.02 -34.88 7.25
N ILE A 428 1.37 -35.21 6.00
CA ILE A 428 0.46 -35.89 5.06
C ILE A 428 0.01 -37.22 5.66
N GLN A 429 0.95 -38.04 6.14
CA GLN A 429 0.65 -39.34 6.75
C GLN A 429 -0.24 -39.20 7.99
N LEU A 430 -0.02 -38.20 8.82
CA LEU A 430 -0.86 -37.93 10.00
C LEU A 430 -2.28 -37.51 9.59
N ARG A 431 -2.39 -36.64 8.58
CA ARG A 431 -3.68 -36.24 7.98
C ARG A 431 -4.43 -37.45 7.43
N ASP A 432 -3.75 -38.35 6.69
CA ASP A 432 -4.36 -39.55 6.08
C ASP A 432 -4.86 -40.52 7.14
N GLN A 433 -4.13 -40.71 8.24
CA GLN A 433 -4.62 -41.49 9.37
C GLN A 433 -5.96 -40.97 9.91
N ILE A 434 -6.06 -39.62 10.06
CA ILE A 434 -7.30 -38.99 10.55
C ILE A 434 -8.41 -39.11 9.53
N ALA A 435 -8.13 -38.96 8.23
CA ALA A 435 -9.12 -39.12 7.16
C ALA A 435 -9.68 -40.54 7.14
N VAL A 436 -8.82 -41.57 7.25
CA VAL A 436 -9.25 -42.98 7.31
C VAL A 436 -10.15 -43.23 8.53
N ILE A 437 -9.85 -42.66 9.70
CA ILE A 437 -10.66 -42.78 10.90
C ILE A 437 -12.06 -42.18 10.65
N ILE A 438 -12.13 -40.98 10.08
CA ILE A 438 -13.38 -40.29 9.75
C ILE A 438 -14.18 -41.13 8.77
N GLU A 439 -13.56 -41.62 7.71
CA GLU A 439 -14.20 -42.43 6.70
C GLU A 439 -14.69 -43.79 7.22
N THR A 440 -14.00 -44.38 8.16
CA THR A 440 -14.37 -45.67 8.75
C THR A 440 -15.45 -45.50 9.81
N LYS A 441 -15.40 -44.42 10.62
CA LYS A 441 -16.38 -44.20 11.71
C LYS A 441 -17.72 -43.74 11.21
N SER A 442 -17.76 -42.98 10.13
CA SER A 442 -19.04 -42.55 9.55
C SER A 442 -19.67 -43.71 8.79
N GLN A 443 -20.68 -44.34 9.37
CA GLN A 443 -21.46 -45.35 8.67
C GLN A 443 -22.04 -44.74 7.39
N ALA A 444 -21.79 -45.40 6.25
CA ALA A 444 -22.48 -45.05 5.02
C ALA A 444 -24.00 -45.17 5.30
N GLN A 445 -24.76 -44.15 4.98
CA GLN A 445 -26.23 -44.19 5.07
C GLN A 445 -26.70 -45.45 4.32
N SER A 446 -27.38 -46.33 5.02
CA SER A 446 -27.90 -47.54 4.39
C SER A 446 -29.01 -47.14 3.40
N LEU A 447 -29.22 -47.96 2.38
CA LEU A 447 -30.29 -47.73 1.41
C LEU A 447 -31.66 -47.67 2.11
N GLU A 448 -31.80 -48.36 3.24
CA GLU A 448 -32.97 -48.36 4.12
C GLU A 448 -33.13 -47.02 4.85
N GLU A 449 -32.07 -46.42 5.38
CA GLU A 449 -32.08 -45.08 6.02
C GLU A 449 -32.37 -43.98 5.01
N LEU A 450 -31.81 -44.04 3.80
CA LEU A 450 -32.14 -43.12 2.72
C LEU A 450 -33.61 -43.19 2.36
N ARG A 451 -34.14 -44.44 2.24
CA ARG A 451 -35.55 -44.69 1.99
C ARG A 451 -36.44 -44.16 3.10
N ALA A 452 -36.09 -44.37 4.36
CA ALA A 452 -36.82 -43.85 5.51
C ALA A 452 -36.86 -42.31 5.51
N ASN A 453 -35.71 -41.65 5.24
CA ASN A 453 -35.64 -40.19 5.17
C ASN A 453 -36.47 -39.61 4.02
N VAL A 454 -36.48 -40.27 2.87
CA VAL A 454 -37.31 -39.85 1.72
C VAL A 454 -38.81 -40.07 2.03
N LEU A 455 -39.18 -41.15 2.72
CA LEU A 455 -40.57 -41.40 3.13
C LEU A 455 -41.05 -40.35 4.14
N VAL A 456 -40.25 -40.02 5.15
CA VAL A 456 -40.53 -38.92 6.10
C VAL A 456 -40.71 -37.59 5.36
N TRP A 457 -39.90 -37.33 4.33
CA TRP A 457 -40.05 -36.13 3.51
C TRP A 457 -41.34 -36.12 2.69
N LEU A 458 -41.77 -37.30 2.15
CA LEU A 458 -43.00 -37.43 1.38
C LEU A 458 -44.25 -37.17 2.23
N ASP A 459 -44.20 -37.47 3.53
CA ASP A 459 -45.28 -37.21 4.48
C ASP A 459 -45.40 -35.73 4.88
N GLN A 460 -44.42 -34.90 4.57
CA GLN A 460 -44.46 -33.45 4.78
C GLN A 460 -45.29 -32.78 3.68
N GLN A 461 -46.40 -32.12 4.05
CA GLN A 461 -47.21 -31.34 3.10
C GLN A 461 -46.46 -30.10 2.68
N ASN A 462 -45.85 -30.13 1.50
CA ASN A 462 -45.15 -29.00 0.90
C ASN A 462 -46.00 -28.39 -0.23
N GLU A 463 -46.54 -27.21 -0.02
CA GLU A 463 -47.35 -26.48 -1.00
C GLU A 463 -46.53 -25.79 -2.11
N ASP A 464 -45.23 -25.57 -1.89
CA ASP A 464 -44.34 -24.89 -2.83
C ASP A 464 -43.33 -25.85 -3.46
N LEU A 465 -43.47 -26.08 -4.78
CA LEU A 465 -42.66 -27.03 -5.56
C LEU A 465 -41.13 -26.68 -5.50
N ARG A 466 -40.77 -25.39 -5.45
CA ARG A 466 -39.36 -24.99 -5.34
C ARG A 466 -38.79 -25.35 -3.97
N ARG A 467 -39.52 -25.09 -2.90
CA ARG A 467 -39.16 -25.47 -1.54
C ARG A 467 -39.09 -26.98 -1.37
N ALA A 468 -40.08 -27.68 -1.91
CA ALA A 468 -40.13 -29.13 -1.90
C ALA A 468 -38.93 -29.76 -2.60
N ARG A 469 -38.54 -29.29 -3.79
CA ARG A 469 -37.33 -29.75 -4.50
C ARG A 469 -36.05 -29.49 -3.71
N LYS A 470 -35.91 -28.32 -3.13
CA LYS A 470 -34.72 -27.97 -2.32
C LYS A 470 -34.65 -28.83 -1.05
N SER A 471 -35.79 -29.08 -0.41
CA SER A 471 -35.91 -29.92 0.77
C SER A 471 -35.60 -31.38 0.45
N LEU A 472 -36.12 -31.93 -0.67
CA LEU A 472 -35.83 -33.31 -1.12
C LEU A 472 -34.33 -33.52 -1.37
N VAL A 473 -33.67 -32.58 -2.07
CA VAL A 473 -32.24 -32.65 -2.32
C VAL A 473 -31.45 -32.59 -1.01
N SER A 474 -31.89 -31.78 -0.03
CA SER A 474 -31.29 -31.72 1.29
C SER A 474 -31.42 -33.03 2.06
N HIS A 475 -32.60 -33.66 2.05
CA HIS A 475 -32.84 -34.94 2.71
C HIS A 475 -32.11 -36.12 2.02
N ALA A 476 -32.04 -36.09 0.69
CA ALA A 476 -31.33 -37.12 -0.08
C ALA A 476 -29.80 -37.01 0.09
N ARG A 477 -29.29 -35.82 0.34
CA ARG A 477 -27.86 -35.56 0.63
C ARG A 477 -27.51 -35.68 2.12
N ALA A 478 -28.49 -35.68 3.02
CA ALA A 478 -28.26 -35.82 4.44
C ALA A 478 -27.58 -37.18 4.75
N GLY A 479 -26.35 -37.13 5.22
CA GLY A 479 -25.53 -38.32 5.49
C GLY A 479 -24.71 -38.84 4.30
N SER A 480 -24.75 -38.20 3.12
CA SER A 480 -23.95 -38.62 1.97
C SER A 480 -22.48 -38.19 2.05
N ASN A 481 -22.16 -37.13 2.78
CA ASN A 481 -20.79 -36.67 2.99
C ASN A 481 -20.38 -36.93 4.45
N LYS A 482 -19.44 -37.82 4.62
CA LYS A 482 -18.92 -38.22 5.94
C LYS A 482 -18.29 -37.05 6.68
N TRP A 483 -17.76 -36.07 5.95
CA TRP A 483 -17.14 -34.86 6.48
C TRP A 483 -18.14 -33.81 6.98
N ASP A 484 -19.43 -33.89 6.59
CA ASP A 484 -20.46 -32.95 7.07
C ASP A 484 -20.71 -33.05 8.59
N LEU A 485 -20.52 -34.23 9.20
CA LEU A 485 -20.61 -34.42 10.64
C LEU A 485 -19.38 -33.89 11.35
N VAL A 486 -18.21 -34.17 10.79
CA VAL A 486 -16.93 -33.69 11.32
C VAL A 486 -16.84 -32.16 11.23
N LYS A 487 -17.41 -31.58 10.17
CA LYS A 487 -17.48 -30.11 10.02
C LYS A 487 -18.24 -29.45 11.17
N LYS A 488 -19.26 -30.13 11.75
CA LYS A 488 -20.04 -29.59 12.88
C LYS A 488 -19.38 -29.81 14.25
N ASP A 489 -18.78 -30.99 14.43
CA ASP A 489 -18.29 -31.44 15.74
C ASP A 489 -16.76 -31.32 15.90
N GLY A 490 -16.04 -31.13 14.79
CA GLY A 490 -14.58 -31.02 14.78
C GLY A 490 -13.88 -32.21 15.43
N ILE A 491 -12.88 -31.94 16.26
CA ILE A 491 -12.13 -32.96 16.98
C ILE A 491 -13.01 -33.83 17.87
N SER A 492 -14.13 -33.30 18.41
CA SER A 492 -15.03 -34.08 19.29
C SER A 492 -15.73 -35.22 18.58
N PHE A 493 -15.77 -35.23 17.27
CA PHE A 493 -16.24 -36.36 16.47
C PHE A 493 -15.32 -37.57 16.57
N LEU A 494 -14.03 -37.39 16.80
CA LEU A 494 -13.05 -38.45 16.81
C LEU A 494 -13.07 -39.24 18.13
N PRO A 495 -12.66 -40.52 18.13
CA PRO A 495 -12.43 -41.27 19.37
C PRO A 495 -11.39 -40.54 20.25
N PRO A 496 -11.49 -40.66 21.59
CA PRO A 496 -10.53 -40.00 22.48
C PRO A 496 -9.03 -40.33 22.21
N ALA A 497 -8.74 -41.54 21.77
CA ALA A 497 -7.39 -41.99 21.43
C ALA A 497 -6.83 -41.28 20.17
N ASP A 498 -7.71 -40.90 19.24
CA ASP A 498 -7.33 -40.26 17.98
C ASP A 498 -7.46 -38.73 18.01
N ALA A 499 -8.20 -38.20 19.00
CA ALA A 499 -8.32 -36.75 19.23
C ALA A 499 -6.93 -36.12 19.49
N ALA A 500 -6.03 -36.84 20.17
CA ALA A 500 -4.66 -36.39 20.42
C ALA A 500 -3.86 -36.21 19.10
N LYS A 501 -4.01 -37.16 18.15
CA LYS A 501 -3.37 -37.06 16.83
C LYS A 501 -3.93 -35.89 16.02
N ALA A 502 -5.25 -35.64 16.13
CA ALA A 502 -5.86 -34.48 15.48
C ALA A 502 -5.33 -33.16 16.06
N HIS A 503 -5.20 -33.04 17.38
CA HIS A 503 -4.58 -31.89 18.00
C HIS A 503 -3.14 -31.67 17.52
N GLU A 504 -2.33 -32.75 17.46
CA GLU A 504 -0.97 -32.68 16.93
C GLU A 504 -0.96 -32.19 15.48
N LEU A 505 -1.85 -32.71 14.61
CA LEU A 505 -1.95 -32.26 13.23
C LEU A 505 -2.28 -30.76 13.14
N LEU A 506 -3.29 -30.32 13.89
CA LEU A 506 -3.70 -28.91 13.89
C LEU A 506 -2.58 -27.99 14.38
N GLU A 507 -1.84 -28.41 15.39
CA GLU A 507 -0.69 -27.68 15.92
C GLU A 507 0.41 -27.55 14.87
N ARG A 508 0.74 -28.64 14.20
CA ARG A 508 1.76 -28.66 13.15
C ARG A 508 1.35 -27.80 11.95
N LEU A 509 0.09 -27.87 11.50
CA LEU A 509 -0.42 -27.02 10.42
C LEU A 509 -0.40 -25.53 10.78
N SER A 510 -0.69 -25.20 12.05
CA SER A 510 -0.60 -23.81 12.53
C SER A 510 0.81 -23.24 12.45
N GLY A 511 1.84 -24.06 12.61
CA GLY A 511 3.25 -23.69 12.42
C GLY A 511 3.57 -23.24 10.98
N PHE A 512 2.78 -23.67 9.99
CA PHE A 512 2.88 -23.23 8.60
C PHE A 512 1.93 -22.05 8.28
N GLY A 513 1.16 -21.56 9.26
CA GLY A 513 0.19 -20.48 9.08
C GLY A 513 -1.20 -20.96 8.64
N LEU A 514 -1.47 -22.27 8.61
CA LEU A 514 -2.81 -22.82 8.36
C LEU A 514 -3.48 -23.18 9.69
N PHE A 515 -4.43 -22.36 10.11
CA PHE A 515 -5.20 -22.53 11.34
C PHE A 515 -6.53 -23.20 11.05
N VAL A 516 -6.66 -24.47 11.41
CA VAL A 516 -7.87 -25.24 11.25
C VAL A 516 -8.76 -25.12 12.50
N VAL A 517 -10.05 -24.85 12.31
CA VAL A 517 -11.01 -24.66 13.41
C VAL A 517 -11.22 -25.98 14.17
N PRO A 518 -10.78 -26.11 15.44
CA PRO A 518 -10.80 -27.37 16.16
C PRO A 518 -12.21 -27.89 16.51
N CYS A 519 -13.18 -26.98 16.65
CA CYS A 519 -14.60 -27.32 16.91
C CYS A 519 -15.41 -27.59 15.65
N GLY A 520 -14.75 -27.56 14.45
CA GLY A 520 -15.37 -27.91 13.18
C GLY A 520 -15.59 -26.72 12.26
N GLU A 521 -16.55 -25.89 12.51
CA GLU A 521 -16.91 -24.69 11.73
C GLU A 521 -17.16 -23.48 12.64
N LEU A 522 -17.31 -22.29 12.03
CA LEU A 522 -17.55 -21.04 12.76
C LEU A 522 -18.72 -21.14 13.75
N GLU A 523 -19.83 -21.73 13.33
CA GLU A 523 -21.05 -21.82 14.16
C GLU A 523 -20.87 -22.69 15.40
N SER A 524 -19.91 -23.59 15.40
CA SER A 524 -19.60 -24.49 16.52
C SER A 524 -18.92 -23.79 17.72
N TRP A 525 -18.41 -22.58 17.53
CA TRP A 525 -17.86 -21.80 18.63
C TRP A 525 -18.92 -21.32 19.63
N MET A 526 -20.14 -21.04 19.14
CA MET A 526 -21.22 -20.46 19.96
C MET A 526 -22.57 -21.13 19.69
N HIS A 527 -23.13 -21.79 20.70
CA HIS A 527 -24.47 -22.39 20.62
C HIS A 527 -25.56 -21.33 20.86
N LEU A 528 -25.94 -20.60 19.80
CA LEU A 528 -26.88 -19.47 19.89
C LEU A 528 -28.35 -19.88 19.63
N GLY A 529 -28.66 -21.18 19.54
CA GLY A 529 -30.02 -21.69 19.28
C GLY A 529 -30.61 -21.27 17.92
N ARG A 530 -29.77 -20.92 16.96
CA ARG A 530 -30.14 -20.49 15.60
C ARG A 530 -29.41 -21.31 14.57
N SER A 531 -30.09 -21.55 13.42
CA SER A 531 -29.48 -22.23 12.29
C SER A 531 -28.44 -21.38 11.59
N LYS A 532 -27.46 -22.03 10.96
CA LYS A 532 -26.41 -21.42 10.11
C LYS A 532 -26.97 -20.34 9.16
N GLY A 533 -26.22 -19.24 9.00
CA GLY A 533 -26.51 -18.16 8.08
C GLY A 533 -26.65 -16.79 8.74
N SER A 534 -27.20 -15.80 8.02
CA SER A 534 -27.22 -14.39 8.41
C SER A 534 -27.78 -14.10 9.83
N LYS A 535 -28.79 -14.85 10.26
CA LYS A 535 -29.39 -14.71 11.60
C LYS A 535 -28.45 -15.16 12.71
N TRP A 536 -27.68 -16.23 12.48
CA TRP A 536 -26.65 -16.68 13.41
C TRP A 536 -25.53 -15.66 13.51
N ASN A 537 -25.01 -15.20 12.36
CA ASN A 537 -23.94 -14.19 12.31
C ASN A 537 -24.31 -12.91 13.07
N GLN A 538 -25.51 -12.40 12.84
CA GLN A 538 -26.00 -11.22 13.57
C GLN A 538 -26.02 -11.45 15.08
N ALA A 539 -26.49 -12.62 15.53
CA ALA A 539 -26.54 -12.96 16.95
C ALA A 539 -25.13 -13.15 17.53
N ALA A 540 -24.19 -13.76 16.79
CA ALA A 540 -22.81 -13.91 17.19
C ALA A 540 -22.12 -12.54 17.37
N LEU A 541 -22.26 -11.65 16.41
CA LEU A 541 -21.71 -10.29 16.50
C LEU A 541 -22.33 -9.51 17.67
N GLN A 542 -23.65 -9.63 17.91
CA GLN A 542 -24.31 -9.03 19.07
C GLN A 542 -23.75 -9.56 20.40
N ALA A 543 -23.54 -10.89 20.51
CA ALA A 543 -22.96 -11.50 21.70
C ALA A 543 -21.53 -11.00 21.96
N LEU A 544 -20.70 -10.93 20.91
CA LEU A 544 -19.34 -10.39 20.97
C LEU A 544 -19.35 -8.90 21.38
N HIS A 545 -20.26 -8.11 20.83
CA HIS A 545 -20.42 -6.72 21.21
C HIS A 545 -20.88 -6.55 22.68
N ALA A 546 -21.59 -7.53 23.24
CA ALA A 546 -21.92 -7.58 24.66
C ALA A 546 -20.82 -8.19 25.54
N ASN A 547 -19.60 -8.34 25.02
CA ASN A 547 -18.45 -8.99 25.67
C ASN A 547 -18.66 -10.48 26.03
N SER A 548 -19.63 -11.14 25.42
CA SER A 548 -19.84 -12.58 25.55
C SER A 548 -19.09 -13.32 24.43
N CYS A 549 -17.89 -13.79 24.75
CA CYS A 549 -17.05 -14.55 23.84
C CYS A 549 -16.53 -15.81 24.55
N PRO A 550 -16.67 -17.01 23.94
CA PRO A 550 -16.07 -18.21 24.50
C PRO A 550 -14.56 -18.10 24.63
N ASP A 551 -14.00 -18.59 25.74
CA ASP A 551 -12.55 -18.52 25.96
C ASP A 551 -11.76 -19.31 24.92
N ALA A 552 -12.31 -20.43 24.44
CA ALA A 552 -11.69 -21.22 23.36
C ALA A 552 -11.55 -20.41 22.05
N LEU A 553 -12.58 -19.62 21.69
CA LEU A 553 -12.53 -18.74 20.53
C LEU A 553 -11.51 -17.61 20.72
N LYS A 554 -11.45 -17.00 21.91
CA LYS A 554 -10.42 -16.00 22.21
C LYS A 554 -9.03 -16.58 22.06
N LEU A 555 -8.77 -17.73 22.70
CA LEU A 555 -7.46 -18.41 22.62
C LEU A 555 -7.07 -18.73 21.18
N PHE A 556 -8.01 -19.23 20.38
CA PHE A 556 -7.77 -19.52 18.96
C PHE A 556 -7.35 -18.26 18.19
N VAL A 557 -8.11 -17.17 18.30
CA VAL A 557 -7.77 -15.91 17.63
C VAL A 557 -6.45 -15.35 18.17
N GLY A 558 -6.21 -15.44 19.48
CA GLY A 558 -4.92 -15.02 20.07
C GLY A 558 -3.71 -15.76 19.49
N ARG A 559 -3.84 -17.07 19.23
CA ARG A 559 -2.77 -17.86 18.56
C ARG A 559 -2.55 -17.42 17.11
N VAL A 560 -3.62 -17.14 16.38
CA VAL A 560 -3.54 -16.60 15.01
C VAL A 560 -2.80 -15.27 14.98
N LEU A 561 -3.16 -14.35 15.87
CA LEU A 561 -2.50 -13.05 15.98
C LEU A 561 -1.04 -13.19 16.43
N GLY A 562 -0.76 -14.07 17.37
CA GLY A 562 0.60 -14.38 17.86
C GLY A 562 1.52 -14.86 16.74
N PHE A 563 1.06 -15.77 15.90
CA PHE A 563 1.80 -16.25 14.74
C PHE A 563 2.21 -15.12 13.79
N LEU A 564 1.31 -14.18 13.51
CA LEU A 564 1.60 -13.03 12.64
C LEU A 564 2.45 -11.95 13.33
N ALA A 565 2.45 -11.91 14.67
CA ALA A 565 3.23 -10.94 15.44
C ALA A 565 4.71 -11.34 15.53
N GLU A 566 5.01 -12.64 15.48
CA GLU A 566 6.38 -13.12 15.44
C GLU A 566 7.04 -12.69 14.12
N PRO A 567 8.28 -12.17 14.15
CA PRO A 567 8.98 -11.82 12.92
C PRO A 567 9.16 -13.10 12.10
N THR A 568 8.52 -13.14 10.92
CA THR A 568 8.82 -14.17 9.93
C THR A 568 10.31 -14.08 9.60
N VAL A 569 11.09 -15.00 10.12
CA VAL A 569 12.46 -15.21 9.67
C VAL A 569 12.34 -15.67 8.23
N SER A 570 12.45 -14.72 7.30
CA SER A 570 12.61 -15.06 5.89
C SER A 570 13.86 -15.91 5.80
N SER A 571 13.68 -17.18 5.50
CA SER A 571 14.76 -18.10 5.14
C SER A 571 15.27 -17.74 3.74
N ASP A 572 15.86 -16.56 3.60
CA ASP A 572 16.83 -16.30 2.56
C ASP A 572 18.18 -16.85 3.04
N ARG A 573 18.36 -18.13 2.81
CA ARG A 573 19.65 -18.81 2.70
C ARG A 573 19.74 -19.49 1.34
#